data_d30ef5aab69c48542f66f95236ba0e16
#
_entry.id   d30ef5aab69c48542f66f95236ba0e16
#
_cell.length_a   1.000
_cell.length_b   1.000
_cell.length_c   1.000
_cell.angle_alpha   90.00
_cell.angle_beta   90.00
_cell.angle_gamma   90.00
#
_symmetry.space_group_name_H-M   'P 1'
#
loop_
_entity.id
_entity.type
_entity.pdbx_description
1 polymer ?
#
loop_
_entity_poly.entity_id
_entity_poly.type
_entity_poly.pdbx_seq_one_letter_code
_entity_poly.pdbx_strand_id
1 'polypeptide(L)'
;MFVLAQATGQNRRVSDRSTGTQQATSAESFTPFVELDRQMWSRLSHEIESPLNMEDVQRLRGLGDALNLDEVREVYLPLSRLLNLYIAAAGRLHEATNTFLGETTTRTPFVIGVAGSVAVGKSTTARVLRELLRRWPDTPDVELITTDGFLYPNAELERRGLMQRKGFPESYDRRRLLRFVSEVKSGAAEVTAPWYSHLTYDIVPGREVVVRRPDVLIVEGLNVLAPARPRPDGITGLALSDFFDFSIYVDAKTSNIRQWYVNRFQSLRSSAFADPESYFHRYATLTDEEARLKATDIWERINEPNLMANVMPTRGRAQLVLTKDADHSVRRMLLRKT
;
A
#
# COMPACT_ATOMS: atom_id res chain seq x y z
N MET A 1 -16.92 -26.65 53.29
CA MET A 1 -17.57 -26.25 54.56
C MET A 1 -18.58 -25.16 54.18
N PHE A 2 -19.81 -25.60 54.01
CA PHE A 2 -21.07 -25.03 54.50
C PHE A 2 -21.40 -23.59 54.06
N VAL A 3 -22.60 -23.16 53.58
CA VAL A 3 -23.96 -23.77 53.54
C VAL A 3 -24.82 -22.92 52.61
N LEU A 4 -25.73 -23.61 51.93
CA LEU A 4 -26.93 -23.13 51.26
C LEU A 4 -27.88 -22.32 52.14
N ALA A 5 -28.68 -21.40 51.57
CA ALA A 5 -30.05 -21.17 52.00
C ALA A 5 -30.92 -20.67 50.84
N GLN A 6 -31.99 -21.42 50.57
CA GLN A 6 -33.16 -21.11 49.78
C GLN A 6 -34.18 -20.30 50.58
N ALA A 7 -35.04 -19.53 49.89
CA ALA A 7 -36.52 -19.44 50.09
C ALA A 7 -37.12 -18.44 49.09
N THR A 8 -37.95 -18.89 48.08
CA THR A 8 -39.43 -18.85 48.01
C THR A 8 -40.04 -17.46 48.24
N GLY A 9 -40.68 -16.84 47.27
CA GLY A 9 -41.82 -17.07 46.45
C GLY A 9 -42.75 -15.88 46.51
N GLN A 10 -43.29 -15.39 45.46
CA GLN A 10 -44.73 -15.19 45.17
C GLN A 10 -45.00 -14.23 44.00
N ASN A 11 -45.86 -14.70 43.15
CA ASN A 11 -46.52 -14.03 42.02
C ASN A 11 -47.25 -12.75 42.40
N ARG A 12 -47.16 -11.71 41.52
CA ARG A 12 -48.28 -10.84 41.17
C ARG A 12 -48.17 -10.38 39.73
N ARG A 13 -49.13 -10.80 38.90
CA ARG A 13 -49.42 -10.21 37.56
C ARG A 13 -50.02 -8.82 37.77
N VAL A 14 -49.49 -7.84 37.04
CA VAL A 14 -50.29 -6.67 36.59
C VAL A 14 -49.89 -6.41 35.13
N SER A 15 -50.89 -6.51 34.27
CA SER A 15 -50.85 -6.04 32.89
C SER A 15 -50.86 -4.53 32.88
N ASP A 16 -49.96 -3.90 32.08
CA ASP A 16 -50.44 -2.77 31.34
C ASP A 16 -49.60 -2.50 30.07
N ARG A 17 -50.27 -2.08 29.04
CA ARG A 17 -49.80 -1.75 27.70
C ARG A 17 -49.08 -0.42 27.71
N SER A 18 -47.91 -0.38 27.15
CA SER A 18 -47.40 0.85 26.55
C SER A 18 -46.50 0.51 25.33
N THR A 19 -46.97 0.95 24.20
CA THR A 19 -46.24 1.04 22.91
C THR A 19 -44.98 1.85 23.11
N GLY A 20 -43.83 1.15 23.28
CA GLY A 20 -42.52 1.74 23.28
C GLY A 20 -41.82 1.41 21.95
N THR A 21 -41.68 2.43 21.13
CA THR A 21 -40.85 2.44 19.93
C THR A 21 -39.46 1.92 20.33
N GLN A 22 -39.14 0.70 19.89
CA GLN A 22 -37.78 0.19 19.95
C GLN A 22 -36.90 1.05 19.03
N GLN A 23 -36.23 2.05 19.58
CA GLN A 23 -35.02 2.57 19.01
C GLN A 23 -34.00 1.43 19.03
N ALA A 24 -33.74 0.87 17.85
CA ALA A 24 -32.59 0.01 17.65
C ALA A 24 -31.34 0.83 17.99
N THR A 25 -30.79 0.62 19.17
CA THR A 25 -29.45 1.02 19.51
C THR A 25 -28.52 0.28 18.55
N SER A 26 -28.09 0.96 17.50
CA SER A 26 -26.97 0.50 16.68
C SER A 26 -25.81 0.28 17.63
N ALA A 27 -25.39 -0.97 17.80
CA ALA A 27 -24.16 -1.29 18.48
C ALA A 27 -23.06 -0.46 17.80
N GLU A 28 -22.53 0.55 18.48
CA GLU A 28 -21.38 1.31 18.00
C GLU A 28 -20.25 0.30 17.80
N SER A 29 -19.94 -0.02 16.55
CA SER A 29 -18.82 -0.86 16.22
C SER A 29 -17.56 -0.06 16.55
N PHE A 30 -16.88 -0.43 17.63
CA PHE A 30 -15.61 0.17 18.02
C PHE A 30 -14.56 -0.17 16.93
N THR A 31 -14.42 0.72 15.95
CA THR A 31 -13.40 0.62 14.90
C THR A 31 -12.29 1.64 15.15
N PRO A 32 -11.01 1.28 14.95
CA PRO A 32 -9.92 2.24 15.04
C PRO A 32 -9.87 3.21 13.86
N PHE A 33 -10.83 3.14 12.95
CA PHE A 33 -10.85 3.96 11.74
C PHE A 33 -12.02 4.96 11.75
N VAL A 34 -11.75 6.15 11.18
CA VAL A 34 -12.78 7.06 10.67
C VAL A 34 -13.04 6.68 9.22
N GLU A 35 -14.30 6.44 8.90
CA GLU A 35 -14.73 6.17 7.53
C GLU A 35 -15.21 7.46 6.87
N LEU A 36 -14.69 7.76 5.69
CA LEU A 36 -15.02 8.92 4.88
C LEU A 36 -15.37 8.45 3.46
N ASP A 37 -16.48 8.93 2.94
CA ASP A 37 -16.77 8.79 1.52
C ASP A 37 -15.95 9.80 0.70
N ARG A 38 -15.96 9.63 -0.63
CA ARG A 38 -15.21 10.49 -1.55
C ARG A 38 -15.61 11.95 -1.46
N GLN A 39 -16.90 12.25 -1.26
CA GLN A 39 -17.39 13.62 -1.18
C GLN A 39 -16.93 14.31 0.11
N MET A 40 -17.02 13.62 1.25
CA MET A 40 -16.51 14.13 2.53
C MET A 40 -15.00 14.37 2.48
N TRP A 41 -14.27 13.42 1.88
CA TRP A 41 -12.82 13.50 1.75
C TRP A 41 -12.38 14.66 0.86
N SER A 42 -13.00 14.86 -0.30
CA SER A 42 -12.64 15.92 -1.25
C SER A 42 -12.77 17.32 -0.65
N ARG A 43 -13.73 17.54 0.26
CA ARG A 43 -13.92 18.83 0.94
C ARG A 43 -12.75 19.24 1.83
N LEU A 44 -11.88 18.28 2.22
CA LEU A 44 -10.73 18.57 3.08
C LEU A 44 -9.61 19.35 2.38
N SER A 45 -9.71 19.57 1.06
CA SER A 45 -8.74 20.34 0.28
C SER A 45 -9.36 21.23 -0.80
N HIS A 46 -10.66 21.54 -0.71
CA HIS A 46 -11.38 22.27 -1.76
C HIS A 46 -10.83 23.67 -2.06
N GLU A 47 -10.11 24.29 -1.10
CA GLU A 47 -9.46 25.59 -1.27
C GLU A 47 -8.08 25.50 -1.96
N ILE A 48 -7.58 24.29 -2.22
CA ILE A 48 -6.27 24.07 -2.80
C ILE A 48 -6.44 23.76 -4.29
N GLU A 49 -5.85 24.60 -5.15
CA GLU A 49 -5.79 24.30 -6.57
C GLU A 49 -4.89 23.09 -6.84
N SER A 50 -5.32 22.23 -7.77
CA SER A 50 -4.50 21.08 -8.16
C SER A 50 -3.26 21.56 -8.91
N PRO A 51 -2.06 21.24 -8.42
CA PRO A 51 -0.83 21.63 -9.10
C PRO A 51 -0.51 20.73 -10.31
N LEU A 52 -1.32 19.66 -10.55
CA LEU A 52 -1.18 18.75 -11.69
C LEU A 52 -2.20 19.11 -12.77
N ASN A 53 -1.75 19.09 -14.00
CA ASN A 53 -2.57 19.27 -15.20
C ASN A 53 -2.88 17.92 -15.89
N MET A 54 -3.61 17.95 -17.00
CA MET A 54 -4.01 16.76 -17.74
C MET A 54 -2.80 15.98 -18.31
N GLU A 55 -1.76 16.67 -18.75
CA GLU A 55 -0.54 16.04 -19.28
C GLU A 55 0.22 15.31 -18.17
N ASP A 56 0.33 15.92 -16.99
CA ASP A 56 0.90 15.26 -15.81
C ASP A 56 0.15 13.96 -15.48
N VAL A 57 -1.18 14.03 -15.47
CA VAL A 57 -2.03 12.86 -15.17
C VAL A 57 -1.81 11.75 -16.20
N GLN A 58 -1.70 12.07 -17.49
CA GLN A 58 -1.43 11.08 -18.54
C GLN A 58 -0.07 10.39 -18.34
N ARG A 59 0.98 11.14 -17.98
CA ARG A 59 2.31 10.58 -17.69
C ARG A 59 2.33 9.68 -16.45
N LEU A 60 1.50 9.99 -15.46
CA LEU A 60 1.43 9.24 -14.21
C LEU A 60 0.58 7.98 -14.30
N ARG A 61 -0.31 7.92 -15.29
CA ARG A 61 -1.22 6.80 -15.49
C ARG A 61 -0.44 5.51 -15.77
N GLY A 62 -0.79 4.44 -15.05
CA GLY A 62 -0.35 3.09 -15.36
C GLY A 62 -1.17 2.47 -16.49
N LEU A 63 -0.63 1.42 -17.10
CA LEU A 63 -1.36 0.67 -18.13
C LEU A 63 -2.62 0.03 -17.51
N GLY A 64 -3.79 0.39 -18.05
CA GLY A 64 -5.09 -0.07 -17.56
C GLY A 64 -5.66 0.72 -16.37
N ASP A 65 -4.96 1.75 -15.85
CA ASP A 65 -5.49 2.59 -14.77
C ASP A 65 -6.42 3.67 -15.33
N ALA A 66 -7.52 3.93 -14.63
CA ALA A 66 -8.51 4.97 -14.98
C ALA A 66 -8.23 6.31 -14.26
N LEU A 67 -6.96 6.65 -14.01
CA LEU A 67 -6.58 7.92 -13.40
C LEU A 67 -7.01 9.10 -14.26
N ASN A 68 -7.72 10.05 -13.68
CA ASN A 68 -8.12 11.30 -14.29
C ASN A 68 -7.88 12.48 -13.33
N LEU A 69 -8.10 13.71 -13.82
CA LEU A 69 -7.84 14.92 -13.04
C LEU A 69 -8.77 15.05 -11.82
N ASP A 70 -10.02 14.57 -11.94
CA ASP A 70 -10.98 14.60 -10.82
C ASP A 70 -10.55 13.64 -9.71
N GLU A 71 -10.04 12.44 -10.07
CA GLU A 71 -9.45 11.51 -9.10
C GLU A 71 -8.25 12.15 -8.36
N VAL A 72 -7.42 12.90 -9.07
CA VAL A 72 -6.31 13.64 -8.44
C VAL A 72 -6.82 14.70 -7.48
N ARG A 73 -7.79 15.52 -7.90
CA ARG A 73 -8.34 16.61 -7.09
C ARG A 73 -9.11 16.13 -5.87
N GLU A 74 -9.96 15.11 -6.05
CA GLU A 74 -10.88 14.67 -5.02
C GLU A 74 -10.28 13.64 -4.05
N VAL A 75 -9.24 12.91 -4.45
CA VAL A 75 -8.66 11.84 -3.65
C VAL A 75 -7.22 12.12 -3.25
N TYR A 76 -6.35 12.35 -4.23
CA TYR A 76 -4.91 12.42 -3.97
C TYR A 76 -4.45 13.79 -3.44
N LEU A 77 -5.11 14.87 -3.82
CA LEU A 77 -4.79 16.20 -3.30
C LEU A 77 -5.10 16.32 -1.79
N PRO A 78 -6.30 15.92 -1.29
CA PRO A 78 -6.54 15.85 0.14
C PRO A 78 -5.55 14.94 0.88
N LEU A 79 -5.19 13.79 0.26
CA LEU A 79 -4.21 12.89 0.84
C LEU A 79 -2.83 13.53 0.92
N SER A 80 -2.38 14.24 -0.11
CA SER A 80 -1.09 14.94 -0.08
C SER A 80 -1.06 16.03 1.00
N ARG A 81 -2.18 16.75 1.20
CA ARG A 81 -2.34 17.71 2.30
C ARG A 81 -2.21 17.02 3.66
N LEU A 82 -2.92 15.93 3.87
CA LEU A 82 -2.82 15.14 5.10
C LEU A 82 -1.37 14.72 5.38
N LEU A 83 -0.69 14.16 4.37
CA LEU A 83 0.71 13.75 4.48
C LEU A 83 1.62 14.93 4.81
N ASN A 84 1.42 16.09 4.19
CA ASN A 84 2.21 17.28 4.50
C ASN A 84 2.05 17.72 5.97
N LEU A 85 0.84 17.60 6.55
CA LEU A 85 0.60 17.86 7.98
C LEU A 85 1.34 16.85 8.87
N TYR A 86 1.35 15.56 8.52
CA TYR A 86 2.10 14.54 9.25
C TYR A 86 3.61 14.78 9.17
N ILE A 87 4.13 15.12 7.98
CA ILE A 87 5.53 15.45 7.75
C ILE A 87 5.97 16.64 8.62
N ALA A 88 5.16 17.70 8.65
CA ALA A 88 5.43 18.84 9.49
C ALA A 88 5.40 18.50 10.99
N ALA A 89 4.44 17.66 11.42
CA ALA A 89 4.36 17.21 12.82
C ALA A 89 5.57 16.34 13.21
N ALA A 90 5.99 15.42 12.34
CA ALA A 90 7.19 14.58 12.54
C ALA A 90 8.46 15.45 12.63
N GLY A 91 8.58 16.50 11.82
CA GLY A 91 9.68 17.46 11.90
C GLY A 91 9.75 18.15 13.26
N ARG A 92 8.62 18.66 13.77
CA ARG A 92 8.56 19.27 15.12
C ARG A 92 8.93 18.30 16.24
N LEU A 93 8.49 17.03 16.13
CA LEU A 93 8.86 16.00 17.08
C LEU A 93 10.37 15.72 17.06
N HIS A 94 10.96 15.67 15.87
CA HIS A 94 12.41 15.49 15.69
C HIS A 94 13.19 16.66 16.35
N GLU A 95 12.78 17.91 16.13
CA GLU A 95 13.38 19.09 16.75
C GLU A 95 13.29 19.05 18.29
N ALA A 96 12.12 18.65 18.83
CA ALA A 96 11.95 18.49 20.26
C ALA A 96 12.87 17.39 20.84
N THR A 97 13.03 16.28 20.11
CA THR A 97 13.94 15.21 20.49
C THR A 97 15.40 15.66 20.48
N ASN A 98 15.82 16.40 19.44
CA ASN A 98 17.18 16.96 19.38
C ASN A 98 17.44 17.94 20.54
N THR A 99 16.46 18.79 20.86
CA THR A 99 16.55 19.71 22.00
C THR A 99 16.73 18.93 23.32
N PHE A 100 15.96 17.85 23.51
CA PHE A 100 16.07 17.01 24.70
C PHE A 100 17.44 16.32 24.82
N LEU A 101 17.98 15.83 23.70
CA LEU A 101 19.28 15.14 23.66
C LEU A 101 20.47 16.10 23.66
N GLY A 102 20.27 17.39 23.44
CA GLY A 102 21.34 18.36 23.26
C GLY A 102 22.11 18.17 21.95
N GLU A 103 21.47 17.58 20.94
CA GLU A 103 22.04 17.28 19.62
C GLU A 103 21.53 18.24 18.55
N THR A 104 22.30 18.38 17.46
CA THR A 104 21.92 19.12 16.26
C THR A 104 21.97 18.15 15.05
N THR A 105 21.11 17.14 15.04
CA THR A 105 21.04 16.22 13.93
C THR A 105 20.12 16.76 12.81
N THR A 106 20.47 16.45 11.57
CA THR A 106 19.61 16.76 10.42
C THR A 106 18.34 15.92 10.48
N ARG A 107 17.23 16.48 10.00
CA ARG A 107 15.94 15.81 9.90
C ARG A 107 16.07 14.46 9.19
N THR A 108 15.46 13.42 9.75
CA THR A 108 15.38 12.11 9.11
C THR A 108 14.29 12.10 8.03
N PRO A 109 14.47 11.38 6.92
CA PRO A 109 13.44 11.23 5.91
C PRO A 109 12.11 10.73 6.47
N PHE A 110 10.99 11.28 5.98
CA PHE A 110 9.65 10.76 6.26
C PHE A 110 9.35 9.58 5.34
N VAL A 111 9.07 8.41 5.88
CA VAL A 111 8.92 7.18 5.10
C VAL A 111 7.45 6.78 4.99
N ILE A 112 6.97 6.65 3.74
CA ILE A 112 5.59 6.27 3.42
C ILE A 112 5.58 4.87 2.79
N GLY A 113 4.84 3.92 3.39
CA GLY A 113 4.60 2.61 2.80
C GLY A 113 3.32 2.60 1.97
N VAL A 114 3.36 2.07 0.73
CA VAL A 114 2.18 1.88 -0.13
C VAL A 114 2.01 0.41 -0.46
N ALA A 115 1.00 -0.22 0.14
CA ALA A 115 0.67 -1.63 0.03
C ALA A 115 -0.59 -1.87 -0.81
N GLY A 116 -0.82 -3.13 -1.17
CA GLY A 116 -2.02 -3.60 -1.89
C GLY A 116 -1.69 -4.71 -2.88
N SER A 117 -2.68 -5.30 -3.54
CA SER A 117 -2.52 -6.40 -4.49
C SER A 117 -1.83 -5.97 -5.80
N VAL A 118 -1.46 -6.95 -6.64
CA VAL A 118 -1.14 -6.68 -8.05
C VAL A 118 -2.34 -6.03 -8.73
N ALA A 119 -2.11 -5.23 -9.74
CA ALA A 119 -3.15 -4.57 -10.56
C ALA A 119 -4.12 -3.64 -9.81
N VAL A 120 -4.00 -3.42 -8.49
CA VAL A 120 -4.90 -2.55 -7.72
C VAL A 120 -4.59 -1.05 -7.90
N GLY A 121 -3.42 -0.69 -8.47
CA GLY A 121 -3.02 0.70 -8.72
C GLY A 121 -2.08 1.30 -7.66
N LYS A 122 -1.37 0.48 -6.87
CA LYS A 122 -0.34 0.95 -5.91
C LYS A 122 0.70 1.88 -6.53
N SER A 123 1.30 1.44 -7.65
CA SER A 123 2.38 2.19 -8.31
C SER A 123 1.88 3.52 -8.88
N THR A 124 0.63 3.58 -9.33
CA THR A 124 -0.01 4.83 -9.77
C THR A 124 -0.25 5.75 -8.57
N THR A 125 -0.80 5.22 -7.47
CA THR A 125 -0.93 5.96 -6.19
C THR A 125 0.41 6.54 -5.75
N ALA A 126 1.47 5.72 -5.72
CA ALA A 126 2.80 6.14 -5.31
C ALA A 126 3.39 7.24 -6.21
N ARG A 127 3.24 7.11 -7.54
CA ARG A 127 3.70 8.14 -8.51
C ARG A 127 2.95 9.45 -8.36
N VAL A 128 1.62 9.41 -8.23
CA VAL A 128 0.81 10.62 -8.03
C VAL A 128 1.18 11.32 -6.73
N LEU A 129 1.34 10.57 -5.64
CA LEU A 129 1.76 11.13 -4.36
C LEU A 129 3.16 11.75 -4.43
N ARG A 130 4.12 11.10 -5.09
CA ARG A 130 5.46 11.67 -5.32
C ARG A 130 5.37 13.04 -5.99
N GLU A 131 4.59 13.13 -7.08
CA GLU A 131 4.45 14.37 -7.83
C GLU A 131 3.70 15.47 -7.05
N LEU A 132 2.69 15.11 -6.26
CA LEU A 132 1.99 16.08 -5.42
C LEU A 132 2.85 16.54 -4.23
N LEU A 133 3.55 15.64 -3.56
CA LEU A 133 4.39 15.98 -2.42
C LEU A 133 5.57 16.86 -2.82
N ARG A 134 6.18 16.65 -3.98
CA ARG A 134 7.26 17.50 -4.51
C ARG A 134 6.85 18.95 -4.73
N ARG A 135 5.57 19.25 -4.77
CA ARG A 135 5.05 20.61 -4.97
C ARG A 135 4.78 21.36 -3.67
N TRP A 136 4.91 20.69 -2.54
CA TRP A 136 4.90 21.36 -1.25
C TRP A 136 6.29 21.93 -0.96
N PRO A 137 6.37 23.20 -0.48
CA PRO A 137 7.67 23.87 -0.23
C PRO A 137 8.60 23.12 0.72
N ASP A 138 8.01 22.39 1.68
CA ASP A 138 8.75 21.68 2.74
C ASP A 138 9.23 20.28 2.32
N THR A 139 8.89 19.80 1.11
CA THR A 139 9.22 18.45 0.64
C THR A 139 9.63 18.43 -0.83
N PRO A 140 10.61 19.22 -1.27
CA PRO A 140 11.06 19.26 -2.67
C PRO A 140 11.64 17.92 -3.14
N ASP A 141 12.30 17.18 -2.24
CA ASP A 141 12.99 15.93 -2.56
C ASP A 141 12.18 14.72 -2.10
N VAL A 142 11.43 14.12 -3.04
CA VAL A 142 10.62 12.92 -2.82
C VAL A 142 11.11 11.79 -3.71
N GLU A 143 11.57 10.71 -3.10
CA GLU A 143 12.02 9.51 -3.80
C GLU A 143 10.98 8.38 -3.71
N LEU A 144 10.93 7.56 -4.75
CA LEU A 144 10.03 6.40 -4.86
C LEU A 144 10.82 5.16 -5.19
N ILE A 145 10.70 4.15 -4.32
CA ILE A 145 11.32 2.84 -4.49
C ILE A 145 10.22 1.77 -4.53
N THR A 146 10.30 0.90 -5.54
CA THR A 146 9.51 -0.34 -5.56
C THR A 146 10.28 -1.47 -4.89
N THR A 147 9.58 -2.29 -4.11
CA THR A 147 10.20 -3.46 -3.48
C THR A 147 10.59 -4.53 -4.47
N ASP A 148 10.15 -4.47 -5.73
CA ASP A 148 10.54 -5.42 -6.77
C ASP A 148 12.04 -5.41 -7.03
N GLY A 149 12.74 -4.29 -6.77
CA GLY A 149 14.20 -4.22 -6.76
C GLY A 149 14.88 -5.15 -5.75
N PHE A 150 14.16 -5.61 -4.75
CA PHE A 150 14.65 -6.50 -3.72
C PHE A 150 14.15 -7.95 -3.87
N LEU A 151 13.55 -8.31 -5.00
CA LEU A 151 13.34 -9.71 -5.38
C LEU A 151 14.71 -10.39 -5.56
N TYR A 152 14.79 -11.67 -5.26
CA TYR A 152 15.94 -12.45 -5.70
C TYR A 152 15.96 -12.50 -7.24
N PRO A 153 17.14 -12.47 -7.87
CA PRO A 153 17.28 -12.67 -9.32
C PRO A 153 16.63 -14.00 -9.76
N ASN A 154 16.13 -14.07 -11.00
CA ASN A 154 15.44 -15.25 -11.52
C ASN A 154 16.28 -16.52 -11.37
N ALA A 155 17.58 -16.46 -11.67
CA ALA A 155 18.48 -17.62 -11.49
C ALA A 155 18.51 -18.13 -10.05
N GLU A 156 18.43 -17.24 -9.05
CA GLU A 156 18.39 -17.63 -7.64
C GLU A 156 17.00 -18.17 -7.24
N LEU A 157 15.92 -17.59 -7.80
CA LEU A 157 14.55 -18.11 -7.60
C LEU A 157 14.40 -19.51 -8.21
N GLU A 158 14.98 -19.76 -9.39
CA GLU A 158 15.01 -21.07 -10.02
C GLU A 158 15.79 -22.10 -9.17
N ARG A 159 17.00 -21.73 -8.72
CA ARG A 159 17.82 -22.56 -7.84
C ARG A 159 17.09 -22.94 -6.55
N ARG A 160 16.25 -22.05 -6.02
CA ARG A 160 15.43 -22.28 -4.81
C ARG A 160 14.07 -22.95 -5.09
N GLY A 161 13.69 -23.16 -6.35
CA GLY A 161 12.35 -23.65 -6.72
C GLY A 161 11.23 -22.65 -6.45
N LEU A 162 11.54 -21.31 -6.42
CA LEU A 162 10.62 -20.25 -6.04
C LEU A 162 10.09 -19.43 -7.22
N MET A 163 10.38 -19.77 -8.49
CA MET A 163 9.91 -19.00 -9.64
C MET A 163 8.37 -18.87 -9.69
N GLN A 164 7.63 -19.93 -9.34
CA GLN A 164 6.17 -19.92 -9.26
C GLN A 164 5.63 -19.14 -8.05
N ARG A 165 6.53 -18.73 -7.16
CA ARG A 165 6.20 -17.94 -5.96
C ARG A 165 6.85 -16.55 -5.99
N LYS A 166 7.22 -16.06 -7.18
CA LYS A 166 7.73 -14.70 -7.35
C LYS A 166 6.65 -13.69 -6.97
N GLY A 167 6.99 -12.73 -6.10
CA GLY A 167 6.04 -11.81 -5.46
C GLY A 167 5.52 -12.27 -4.09
N PHE A 168 5.70 -13.56 -3.72
CA PHE A 168 5.46 -14.01 -2.34
C PHE A 168 6.58 -13.54 -1.42
N PRO A 169 6.33 -13.43 -0.09
CA PRO A 169 7.31 -12.89 0.85
C PRO A 169 8.67 -13.58 0.86
N GLU A 170 8.74 -14.88 0.52
CA GLU A 170 9.97 -15.66 0.47
C GLU A 170 10.83 -15.41 -0.78
N SER A 171 10.27 -14.76 -1.79
CA SER A 171 10.99 -14.41 -3.02
C SER A 171 11.81 -13.11 -2.92
N TYR A 172 11.74 -12.42 -1.77
CA TYR A 172 12.44 -11.16 -1.53
C TYR A 172 13.66 -11.33 -0.63
N ASP A 173 14.73 -10.58 -0.93
CA ASP A 173 15.83 -10.33 0.00
C ASP A 173 15.41 -9.28 1.05
N ARG A 174 14.66 -9.76 2.04
CA ARG A 174 14.15 -8.89 3.12
C ARG A 174 15.29 -8.23 3.93
N ARG A 175 16.45 -8.88 4.05
CA ARG A 175 17.59 -8.31 4.81
C ARG A 175 18.13 -7.09 4.09
N ARG A 176 18.31 -7.20 2.77
CA ARG A 176 18.77 -6.08 1.94
C ARG A 176 17.76 -4.93 1.95
N LEU A 177 16.45 -5.23 1.84
CA LEU A 177 15.37 -4.23 1.90
C LEU A 177 15.33 -3.52 3.26
N LEU A 178 15.37 -4.25 4.37
CA LEU A 178 15.39 -3.66 5.71
C LEU A 178 16.62 -2.79 5.93
N ARG A 179 17.81 -3.25 5.49
CA ARG A 179 19.05 -2.46 5.56
C ARG A 179 18.90 -1.17 4.79
N PHE A 180 18.44 -1.23 3.54
CA PHE A 180 18.21 -0.06 2.69
C PHE A 180 17.33 0.99 3.39
N VAL A 181 16.15 0.60 3.88
CA VAL A 181 15.22 1.54 4.53
C VAL A 181 15.80 2.06 5.85
N SER A 182 16.49 1.21 6.61
CA SER A 182 17.18 1.62 7.85
C SER A 182 18.27 2.66 7.59
N GLU A 183 19.11 2.46 6.58
CA GLU A 183 20.16 3.41 6.19
C GLU A 183 19.58 4.75 5.75
N VAL A 184 18.51 4.74 4.91
CA VAL A 184 17.80 5.97 4.52
C VAL A 184 17.22 6.66 5.75
N LYS A 185 16.49 5.93 6.61
CA LYS A 185 15.87 6.48 7.82
C LYS A 185 16.90 7.02 8.82
N SER A 186 18.11 6.47 8.82
CA SER A 186 19.23 6.97 9.64
C SER A 186 19.92 8.21 9.05
N GLY A 187 19.45 8.72 7.90
CA GLY A 187 19.98 9.94 7.29
C GLY A 187 21.30 9.73 6.53
N ALA A 188 21.60 8.51 6.07
CA ALA A 188 22.74 8.25 5.20
C ALA A 188 22.73 9.20 3.97
N ALA A 189 23.91 9.71 3.59
CA ALA A 189 24.02 10.67 2.49
C ALA A 189 23.58 10.09 1.15
N GLU A 190 23.89 8.83 0.92
CA GLU A 190 23.53 8.09 -0.29
C GLU A 190 23.30 6.61 0.05
N VAL A 191 22.22 6.03 -0.50
CA VAL A 191 21.91 4.60 -0.38
C VAL A 191 21.47 4.10 -1.74
N THR A 192 21.85 2.88 -2.13
CA THR A 192 21.48 2.29 -3.42
C THR A 192 20.51 1.13 -3.28
N ALA A 193 19.58 1.04 -4.22
CA ALA A 193 18.66 -0.09 -4.39
C ALA A 193 18.87 -0.72 -5.77
N PRO A 194 18.74 -2.06 -5.93
CA PRO A 194 18.82 -2.68 -7.23
C PRO A 194 17.68 -2.21 -8.14
N TRP A 195 17.98 -2.08 -9.43
CA TRP A 195 16.98 -1.73 -10.40
C TRP A 195 16.30 -2.97 -10.99
N TYR A 196 14.96 -3.00 -10.95
CA TYR A 196 14.15 -4.06 -11.50
C TYR A 196 13.60 -3.68 -12.87
N SER A 197 13.70 -4.58 -13.84
CA SER A 197 13.12 -4.43 -15.17
C SER A 197 11.85 -5.26 -15.31
N HIS A 198 10.72 -4.60 -15.53
CA HIS A 198 9.48 -5.30 -15.85
C HIS A 198 9.51 -5.95 -17.25
N LEU A 199 10.35 -5.44 -18.17
CA LEU A 199 10.54 -6.01 -19.51
C LEU A 199 11.21 -7.38 -19.42
N THR A 200 12.38 -7.43 -18.79
CA THR A 200 13.13 -8.69 -18.59
C THR A 200 12.62 -9.51 -17.40
N TYR A 201 11.68 -8.95 -16.63
CA TYR A 201 11.11 -9.59 -15.44
C TYR A 201 12.17 -10.01 -14.42
N ASP A 202 13.24 -9.20 -14.27
CA ASP A 202 14.38 -9.52 -13.39
C ASP A 202 15.10 -8.26 -12.90
N ILE A 203 16.00 -8.47 -11.92
CA ILE A 203 17.00 -7.50 -11.49
C ILE A 203 18.02 -7.33 -12.61
N VAL A 204 18.33 -6.09 -12.97
CA VAL A 204 19.39 -5.80 -13.98
C VAL A 204 20.72 -5.66 -13.29
N PRO A 205 21.67 -6.58 -13.55
CA PRO A 205 23.00 -6.52 -12.92
C PRO A 205 23.71 -5.20 -13.19
N GLY A 206 24.32 -4.62 -12.17
CA GLY A 206 25.10 -3.38 -12.29
C GLY A 206 24.28 -2.11 -12.47
N ARG A 207 22.94 -2.19 -12.48
CA ARG A 207 22.06 -1.02 -12.51
C ARG A 207 21.38 -0.83 -11.15
N GLU A 208 21.50 0.37 -10.60
CA GLU A 208 20.98 0.71 -9.29
C GLU A 208 20.18 2.03 -9.34
N VAL A 209 19.24 2.15 -8.41
CA VAL A 209 18.57 3.42 -8.08
C VAL A 209 19.34 4.04 -6.92
N VAL A 210 19.75 5.28 -7.06
CA VAL A 210 20.48 6.02 -6.03
C VAL A 210 19.52 6.95 -5.31
N VAL A 211 19.44 6.83 -3.99
CA VAL A 211 18.63 7.67 -3.10
C VAL A 211 19.57 8.55 -2.28
N ARG A 212 19.39 9.88 -2.38
CA ARG A 212 20.26 10.89 -1.75
C ARG A 212 19.48 11.72 -0.74
N ARG A 213 19.45 11.27 0.50
CA ARG A 213 18.85 11.96 1.66
C ARG A 213 17.57 12.72 1.30
N PRO A 214 16.49 12.03 0.88
CA PRO A 214 15.24 12.69 0.48
C PRO A 214 14.50 13.25 1.70
N ASP A 215 13.62 14.24 1.49
CA ASP A 215 12.67 14.67 2.52
C ASP A 215 11.64 13.58 2.79
N VAL A 216 11.20 12.91 1.71
CA VAL A 216 10.21 11.82 1.77
C VAL A 216 10.69 10.63 0.94
N LEU A 217 10.65 9.44 1.53
CA LEU A 217 10.82 8.18 0.82
C LEU A 217 9.47 7.45 0.72
N ILE A 218 8.99 7.17 -0.48
CA ILE A 218 7.84 6.30 -0.72
C ILE A 218 8.35 4.90 -1.05
N VAL A 219 7.92 3.90 -0.28
CA VAL A 219 8.25 2.48 -0.51
C VAL A 219 6.97 1.75 -0.94
N GLU A 220 6.92 1.31 -2.20
CA GLU A 220 5.75 0.64 -2.77
C GLU A 220 6.02 -0.86 -2.95
N GLY A 221 5.04 -1.69 -2.58
CA GLY A 221 5.13 -3.13 -2.84
C GLY A 221 4.03 -3.98 -2.22
N LEU A 222 4.01 -5.27 -2.60
CA LEU A 222 3.00 -6.22 -2.13
C LEU A 222 3.10 -6.47 -0.62
N ASN A 223 4.33 -6.60 -0.11
CA ASN A 223 4.61 -7.12 1.22
C ASN A 223 5.13 -6.05 2.20
N VAL A 224 4.99 -4.75 1.88
CA VAL A 224 5.56 -3.67 2.71
C VAL A 224 4.96 -3.59 4.11
N LEU A 225 3.71 -4.05 4.29
CA LEU A 225 3.04 -4.12 5.59
C LEU A 225 3.09 -5.52 6.23
N ALA A 226 3.88 -6.45 5.67
CA ALA A 226 4.02 -7.78 6.24
C ALA A 226 4.62 -7.71 7.66
N PRO A 227 4.11 -8.49 8.63
CA PRO A 227 4.65 -8.51 9.98
C PRO A 227 6.09 -9.03 10.01
N ALA A 228 6.79 -8.72 11.09
CA ALA A 228 8.09 -9.31 11.35
C ALA A 228 7.97 -10.84 11.43
N ARG A 229 9.00 -11.53 10.94
CA ARG A 229 9.08 -12.99 11.04
C ARG A 229 9.96 -13.38 12.22
N PRO A 230 9.60 -14.40 13.00
CA PRO A 230 10.47 -14.96 14.00
C PRO A 230 11.79 -15.41 13.35
N ARG A 231 12.90 -15.18 14.03
CA ARG A 231 14.22 -15.73 13.66
C ARG A 231 14.32 -17.18 14.14
N PRO A 232 15.30 -17.95 13.66
CA PRO A 232 15.55 -19.31 14.15
C PRO A 232 15.80 -19.39 15.67
N ASP A 233 16.30 -18.28 16.26
CA ASP A 233 16.50 -18.12 17.71
C ASP A 233 15.24 -17.77 18.49
N GLY A 234 14.07 -17.72 17.83
CA GLY A 234 12.76 -17.36 18.41
C GLY A 234 12.57 -15.86 18.64
N ILE A 235 13.57 -15.03 18.39
CA ILE A 235 13.48 -13.57 18.54
C ILE A 235 12.73 -13.00 17.34
N THR A 236 11.73 -12.16 17.57
CA THR A 236 11.03 -11.44 16.52
C THR A 236 11.93 -10.32 15.98
N GLY A 237 12.21 -10.37 14.67
CA GLY A 237 12.96 -9.31 14.00
C GLY A 237 12.12 -8.07 13.72
N LEU A 238 12.70 -7.06 13.09
CA LEU A 238 11.99 -5.87 12.62
C LEU A 238 11.13 -6.19 11.39
N ALA A 239 9.96 -5.57 11.32
CA ALA A 239 9.17 -5.46 10.10
C ALA A 239 9.60 -4.22 9.30
N LEU A 240 9.38 -4.22 8.00
CA LEU A 240 9.61 -3.03 7.17
C LEU A 240 8.73 -1.86 7.62
N SER A 241 7.51 -2.15 8.04
CA SER A 241 6.54 -1.17 8.54
C SER A 241 6.97 -0.47 9.84
N ASP A 242 7.95 -0.98 10.58
CA ASP A 242 8.45 -0.34 11.79
C ASP A 242 9.25 0.95 11.47
N PHE A 243 9.66 1.12 10.22
CA PHE A 243 10.34 2.31 9.72
C PHE A 243 9.39 3.33 9.06
N PHE A 244 8.09 3.01 8.93
CA PHE A 244 7.14 3.88 8.26
C PHE A 244 6.56 4.90 9.22
N ASP A 245 6.60 6.16 8.82
CA ASP A 245 5.89 7.25 9.50
C ASP A 245 4.42 7.31 9.07
N PHE A 246 4.11 6.83 7.85
CA PHE A 246 2.74 6.67 7.37
C PHE A 246 2.62 5.47 6.44
N SER A 247 1.45 4.83 6.43
CA SER A 247 1.20 3.68 5.56
C SER A 247 -0.18 3.71 4.92
N ILE A 248 -0.22 3.36 3.64
CA ILE A 248 -1.41 3.36 2.79
C ILE A 248 -1.62 1.94 2.26
N TYR A 249 -2.85 1.46 2.33
CA TYR A 249 -3.26 0.23 1.69
C TYR A 249 -4.28 0.54 0.60
N VAL A 250 -3.96 0.21 -0.66
CA VAL A 250 -4.88 0.32 -1.78
C VAL A 250 -5.67 -0.98 -1.89
N ASP A 251 -6.98 -0.88 -1.69
CA ASP A 251 -7.91 -1.99 -1.56
C ASP A 251 -8.96 -2.00 -2.68
N ALA A 252 -9.48 -3.18 -3.00
CA ALA A 252 -10.65 -3.37 -3.84
C ALA A 252 -11.24 -4.77 -3.61
N LYS A 253 -12.47 -5.00 -4.10
CA LYS A 253 -13.03 -6.36 -4.14
C LYS A 253 -12.14 -7.27 -4.96
N THR A 254 -11.88 -8.49 -4.49
CA THR A 254 -11.03 -9.49 -5.17
C THR A 254 -11.49 -9.74 -6.61
N SER A 255 -12.80 -9.76 -6.86
CA SER A 255 -13.36 -9.90 -8.21
C SER A 255 -12.96 -8.75 -9.15
N ASN A 256 -12.92 -7.51 -8.65
CA ASN A 256 -12.50 -6.36 -9.44
C ASN A 256 -11.00 -6.45 -9.76
N ILE A 257 -10.18 -6.80 -8.76
CA ILE A 257 -8.72 -6.96 -8.94
C ILE A 257 -8.42 -8.06 -9.96
N ARG A 258 -9.14 -9.20 -9.90
CA ARG A 258 -9.06 -10.28 -10.89
C ARG A 258 -9.33 -9.75 -12.31
N GLN A 259 -10.44 -9.02 -12.48
CA GLN A 259 -10.82 -8.48 -13.79
C GLN A 259 -9.78 -7.49 -14.30
N TRP A 260 -9.27 -6.60 -13.45
CA TRP A 260 -8.23 -5.65 -13.81
C TRP A 260 -6.91 -6.34 -14.18
N TYR A 261 -6.56 -7.40 -13.47
CA TYR A 261 -5.37 -8.21 -13.79
C TYR A 261 -5.48 -8.84 -15.18
N VAL A 262 -6.64 -9.46 -15.50
CA VAL A 262 -6.90 -10.08 -16.81
C VAL A 262 -6.85 -9.03 -17.92
N ASN A 263 -7.53 -7.89 -17.74
CA ASN A 263 -7.54 -6.79 -18.71
C ASN A 263 -6.13 -6.24 -18.94
N ARG A 264 -5.36 -6.05 -17.86
CA ARG A 264 -3.96 -5.60 -17.95
C ARG A 264 -3.08 -6.60 -18.69
N PHE A 265 -3.25 -7.88 -18.45
CA PHE A 265 -2.52 -8.93 -19.17
C PHE A 265 -2.79 -8.87 -20.67
N GLN A 266 -4.05 -8.71 -21.08
CA GLN A 266 -4.43 -8.55 -22.49
C GLN A 266 -3.81 -7.29 -23.11
N SER A 267 -3.84 -6.17 -22.40
CA SER A 267 -3.21 -4.92 -22.85
C SER A 267 -1.68 -5.05 -22.96
N LEU A 268 -1.03 -5.77 -22.05
CA LEU A 268 0.41 -6.05 -22.09
C LEU A 268 0.77 -6.96 -23.25
N ARG A 269 -0.08 -7.93 -23.58
CA ARG A 269 0.12 -8.83 -24.71
C ARG A 269 0.25 -8.07 -26.04
N SER A 270 -0.62 -7.09 -26.27
CA SER A 270 -0.60 -6.25 -27.48
C SER A 270 0.43 -5.12 -27.44
N SER A 271 1.19 -4.96 -26.37
CA SER A 271 2.18 -3.89 -26.21
C SER A 271 3.53 -4.44 -25.74
N ALA A 272 3.81 -4.42 -24.42
CA ALA A 272 5.12 -4.79 -23.88
C ALA A 272 5.52 -6.26 -24.13
N PHE A 273 4.58 -7.19 -24.28
CA PHE A 273 4.91 -8.59 -24.58
C PHE A 273 5.27 -8.77 -26.09
N ALA A 274 4.87 -7.84 -26.95
CA ALA A 274 5.25 -7.87 -28.36
C ALA A 274 6.75 -7.57 -28.56
N ASP A 275 7.41 -6.94 -27.60
CA ASP A 275 8.85 -6.70 -27.63
C ASP A 275 9.60 -8.05 -27.55
N PRO A 276 10.50 -8.35 -28.51
CA PRO A 276 11.31 -9.60 -28.49
C PRO A 276 12.17 -9.77 -27.24
N GLU A 277 12.58 -8.68 -26.59
CA GLU A 277 13.36 -8.73 -25.34
C GLU A 277 12.48 -9.00 -24.10
N SER A 278 11.15 -9.00 -24.26
CA SER A 278 10.25 -9.27 -23.15
C SER A 278 10.33 -10.70 -22.66
N TYR A 279 10.51 -10.87 -21.36
CA TYR A 279 10.41 -12.20 -20.72
C TYR A 279 9.08 -12.90 -21.05
N PHE A 280 8.03 -12.13 -21.29
CA PHE A 280 6.68 -12.60 -21.60
C PHE A 280 6.39 -12.64 -23.10
N HIS A 281 7.38 -12.47 -23.98
CA HIS A 281 7.23 -12.48 -25.44
C HIS A 281 6.50 -13.74 -25.93
N ARG A 282 6.71 -14.88 -25.30
CA ARG A 282 5.98 -16.14 -25.57
C ARG A 282 4.46 -16.04 -25.50
N TYR A 283 3.92 -15.01 -24.88
CA TYR A 283 2.47 -14.77 -24.80
C TYR A 283 1.96 -13.79 -25.85
N ALA A 284 2.83 -13.16 -26.62
CA ALA A 284 2.46 -12.18 -27.65
C ALA A 284 1.60 -12.79 -28.78
N THR A 285 1.80 -14.09 -29.07
CA THR A 285 1.09 -14.82 -30.15
C THR A 285 -0.21 -15.47 -29.71
N LEU A 286 -0.56 -15.42 -28.40
CA LEU A 286 -1.83 -15.97 -27.92
C LEU A 286 -3.02 -15.22 -28.53
N THR A 287 -4.09 -15.94 -28.83
CA THR A 287 -5.39 -15.32 -29.13
C THR A 287 -5.95 -14.61 -27.89
N ASP A 288 -6.98 -13.78 -28.06
CA ASP A 288 -7.62 -13.08 -26.94
C ASP A 288 -8.17 -14.05 -25.89
N GLU A 289 -8.76 -15.15 -26.35
CA GLU A 289 -9.31 -16.17 -25.45
C GLU A 289 -8.21 -16.96 -24.72
N GLU A 290 -7.15 -17.37 -25.42
CA GLU A 290 -6.00 -18.03 -24.79
C GLU A 290 -5.30 -17.13 -23.77
N ALA A 291 -5.14 -15.84 -24.08
CA ALA A 291 -4.57 -14.86 -23.19
C ALA A 291 -5.45 -14.65 -21.94
N ARG A 292 -6.78 -14.60 -22.11
CA ARG A 292 -7.73 -14.50 -21.02
C ARG A 292 -7.66 -15.73 -20.11
N LEU A 293 -7.65 -16.92 -20.69
CA LEU A 293 -7.51 -18.19 -19.94
C LEU A 293 -6.18 -18.26 -19.20
N LYS A 294 -5.08 -17.85 -19.86
CA LYS A 294 -3.74 -17.83 -19.26
C LYS A 294 -3.64 -16.84 -18.10
N ALA A 295 -4.16 -15.64 -18.28
CA ALA A 295 -4.21 -14.64 -17.21
C ALA A 295 -5.03 -15.13 -16.01
N THR A 296 -6.16 -15.77 -16.28
CA THR A 296 -7.01 -16.36 -15.24
C THR A 296 -6.30 -17.50 -14.47
N ASP A 297 -5.61 -18.41 -15.17
CA ASP A 297 -4.80 -19.46 -14.54
C ASP A 297 -3.71 -18.89 -13.62
N ILE A 298 -2.98 -17.87 -14.08
CA ILE A 298 -1.95 -17.20 -13.26
C ILE A 298 -2.58 -16.51 -12.05
N TRP A 299 -3.73 -15.87 -12.22
CA TRP A 299 -4.45 -15.26 -11.12
C TRP A 299 -4.81 -16.28 -10.04
N GLU A 300 -5.50 -17.33 -10.42
CA GLU A 300 -6.03 -18.36 -9.50
C GLU A 300 -4.92 -19.17 -8.81
N ARG A 301 -3.80 -19.42 -9.48
CA ARG A 301 -2.70 -20.23 -8.94
C ARG A 301 -1.64 -19.45 -8.19
N ILE A 302 -1.47 -18.17 -8.49
CA ILE A 302 -0.36 -17.38 -7.95
C ILE A 302 -0.86 -16.11 -7.24
N ASN A 303 -1.58 -15.23 -7.96
CA ASN A 303 -1.86 -13.89 -7.44
C ASN A 303 -2.92 -13.90 -6.33
N GLU A 304 -4.01 -14.62 -6.51
CA GLU A 304 -5.08 -14.72 -5.51
C GLU A 304 -4.62 -15.43 -4.23
N PRO A 305 -3.91 -16.59 -4.29
CA PRO A 305 -3.33 -17.20 -3.09
C PRO A 305 -2.37 -16.26 -2.35
N ASN A 306 -1.53 -15.50 -3.07
CA ASN A 306 -0.66 -14.52 -2.44
C ASN A 306 -1.44 -13.36 -1.81
N LEU A 307 -2.45 -12.84 -2.51
CA LEU A 307 -3.34 -11.81 -1.97
C LEU A 307 -3.99 -12.28 -0.66
N MET A 308 -4.61 -13.45 -0.67
CA MET A 308 -5.37 -13.96 0.48
C MET A 308 -4.48 -14.31 1.67
N ALA A 309 -3.31 -14.91 1.42
CA ALA A 309 -2.43 -15.38 2.49
C ALA A 309 -1.48 -14.31 3.04
N ASN A 310 -1.02 -13.38 2.22
CA ASN A 310 0.08 -12.48 2.58
C ASN A 310 -0.26 -10.99 2.53
N VAL A 311 -1.09 -10.55 1.58
CA VAL A 311 -1.33 -9.12 1.34
C VAL A 311 -2.59 -8.64 2.08
N MET A 312 -3.74 -9.27 1.86
CA MET A 312 -5.03 -8.88 2.45
C MET A 312 -5.00 -8.86 4.00
N PRO A 313 -4.39 -9.83 4.70
CA PRO A 313 -4.33 -9.80 6.17
C PRO A 313 -3.60 -8.57 6.73
N THR A 314 -2.78 -7.89 5.92
CA THR A 314 -2.04 -6.69 6.35
C THR A 314 -2.85 -5.40 6.24
N ARG A 315 -4.02 -5.44 5.61
CA ARG A 315 -4.90 -4.27 5.37
C ARG A 315 -5.18 -3.48 6.65
N GLY A 316 -5.50 -4.17 7.74
CA GLY A 316 -5.77 -3.56 9.05
C GLY A 316 -4.56 -2.92 9.73
N ARG A 317 -3.34 -3.07 9.19
CA ARG A 317 -2.12 -2.44 9.72
C ARG A 317 -1.86 -1.05 9.15
N ALA A 318 -2.51 -0.68 8.05
CA ALA A 318 -2.35 0.63 7.42
C ALA A 318 -2.96 1.76 8.25
N GLN A 319 -2.38 2.96 8.17
CA GLN A 319 -2.99 4.19 8.69
C GLN A 319 -4.12 4.67 7.77
N LEU A 320 -4.01 4.46 6.47
CA LEU A 320 -5.05 4.81 5.51
C LEU A 320 -5.34 3.64 4.59
N VAL A 321 -6.63 3.31 4.42
CA VAL A 321 -7.08 2.37 3.39
C VAL A 321 -7.88 3.13 2.35
N LEU A 322 -7.44 3.05 1.07
CA LEU A 322 -8.14 3.58 -0.09
C LEU A 322 -8.91 2.45 -0.75
N THR A 323 -10.24 2.46 -0.68
CA THR A 323 -11.07 1.41 -1.29
C THR A 323 -11.59 1.84 -2.65
N LYS A 324 -11.21 1.10 -3.69
CA LYS A 324 -11.58 1.32 -5.09
C LYS A 324 -12.81 0.52 -5.49
N ASP A 325 -13.60 1.09 -6.39
CA ASP A 325 -14.74 0.41 -7.02
C ASP A 325 -14.36 -0.19 -8.38
N ALA A 326 -15.31 -0.85 -9.05
CA ALA A 326 -15.12 -1.58 -10.30
C ALA A 326 -14.53 -0.71 -11.43
N ASP A 327 -14.83 0.59 -11.44
CA ASP A 327 -14.33 1.60 -12.37
C ASP A 327 -12.92 2.13 -12.05
N HIS A 328 -12.19 1.52 -11.14
CA HIS A 328 -10.91 1.95 -10.58
C HIS A 328 -10.94 3.22 -9.72
N SER A 329 -12.07 3.92 -9.58
CA SER A 329 -12.14 5.12 -8.75
C SER A 329 -12.11 4.77 -7.25
N VAL A 330 -11.46 5.61 -6.45
CA VAL A 330 -11.52 5.51 -4.99
C VAL A 330 -12.85 6.06 -4.51
N ARG A 331 -13.60 5.26 -3.76
CA ARG A 331 -14.94 5.61 -3.25
C ARG A 331 -14.96 5.83 -1.74
N ARG A 332 -14.06 5.19 -1.01
CA ARG A 332 -14.07 5.19 0.44
C ARG A 332 -12.65 5.22 1.00
N MET A 333 -12.47 6.01 2.02
CA MET A 333 -11.24 6.15 2.78
C MET A 333 -11.48 5.75 4.24
N LEU A 334 -10.61 4.89 4.77
CA LEU A 334 -10.60 4.54 6.19
C LEU A 334 -9.31 5.09 6.79
N LEU A 335 -9.42 6.17 7.55
CA LEU A 335 -8.29 6.80 8.22
C LEU A 335 -8.23 6.31 9.67
N ARG A 336 -7.09 5.75 10.08
CA ARG A 336 -6.88 5.31 11.46
C ARG A 336 -6.87 6.52 12.41
N LYS A 337 -7.61 6.42 13.50
CA LYS A 337 -7.53 7.35 14.62
C LYS A 337 -6.14 7.23 15.25
N THR A 338 -5.45 8.32 15.45
CA THR A 338 -4.16 8.41 16.14
C THR A 338 -4.37 8.78 17.59
#